data_c7cc157c2da8d112edaf762bcec9f9b0
#
_entry.id   c7cc157c2da8d112edaf762bcec9f9b0
#
_cell.length_a   1.000
_cell.length_b   1.000
_cell.length_c   1.000
_cell.angle_alpha   90.00
_cell.angle_beta   90.00
_cell.angle_gamma   90.00
#
_symmetry.space_group_name_H-M   'P 1'
#
loop_
_entity.id
_entity.type
_entity.pdbx_description
1 polymer ?
#
loop_
_entity_poly.entity_id
_entity_poly.type
_entity_poly.pdbx_seq_one_letter_code
_entity_poly.pdbx_strand_id
1 'polypeptide(L)'
;YEALREASERLEQNGPFVEGEFAQLRSGEPLTGRFHVLGHAHLDLAWLWPVADTWQAAERTFTSALDLIERFEELHFGHSTPALYAWLQQHRPALFARLQRAVAAGRFEPINGPWVESDCVLISSSSLLRQFQLGQQFSAASFPELEHYLAWLPDSFGFASGLPAVARSTGVRWFCTHKMAWNA
;
A
#
# COMPACT_ATOMS: atom_id res chain seq x y z
N TYR A 1 8.82 -6.50 21.07
CA TYR A 1 7.91 -5.33 21.07
C TYR A 1 8.42 -4.27 22.05
N GLU A 2 8.81 -4.69 23.25
CA GLU A 2 9.35 -3.81 24.31
C GLU A 2 10.67 -3.14 23.88
N ALA A 3 11.60 -3.91 23.32
CA ALA A 3 12.87 -3.39 22.79
C ALA A 3 12.70 -2.38 21.65
N LEU A 4 11.68 -2.53 20.79
CA LEU A 4 11.38 -1.57 19.72
C LEU A 4 10.75 -0.28 20.28
N ARG A 5 9.93 -0.38 21.32
CA ARG A 5 9.36 0.78 22.00
C ARG A 5 10.46 1.58 22.71
N GLU A 6 11.32 0.91 23.47
CA GLU A 6 12.46 1.54 24.14
C GLU A 6 13.42 2.20 23.14
N ALA A 7 13.63 1.56 21.98
CA ALA A 7 14.43 2.12 20.90
C ALA A 7 13.78 3.37 20.30
N SER A 8 12.46 3.39 20.12
CA SER A 8 11.71 4.55 19.64
C SER A 8 11.76 5.72 20.62
N GLU A 9 11.55 5.44 21.91
CA GLU A 9 11.64 6.44 22.98
C GLU A 9 13.06 7.05 23.10
N ARG A 10 14.10 6.24 22.87
CA ARG A 10 15.49 6.74 22.83
C ARG A 10 15.78 7.60 21.60
N LEU A 11 15.21 7.28 20.44
CA LEU A 11 15.33 8.11 19.23
C LEU A 11 14.75 9.50 19.45
N GLU A 12 13.59 9.57 20.10
CA GLU A 12 12.95 10.86 20.42
C GLU A 12 13.74 11.70 21.42
N GLN A 13 14.44 11.05 22.36
CA GLN A 13 15.19 11.73 23.42
C GLN A 13 16.62 12.10 23.03
N ASN A 14 17.31 11.29 22.22
CA ASN A 14 18.77 11.37 22.05
C ASN A 14 19.21 11.55 20.57
N GLY A 15 18.30 11.66 19.63
CA GLY A 15 18.63 11.78 18.19
C GLY A 15 18.97 10.43 17.53
N PRO A 16 19.58 10.45 16.34
CA PRO A 16 19.74 9.26 15.51
C PRO A 16 20.59 8.18 16.20
N PHE A 17 20.17 6.92 16.04
CA PHE A 17 20.90 5.75 16.51
C PHE A 17 22.33 5.71 15.98
N VAL A 18 23.27 5.39 16.85
CA VAL A 18 24.64 5.02 16.44
C VAL A 18 24.66 3.53 16.06
N GLU A 19 25.46 3.19 15.04
CA GLU A 19 25.53 1.83 14.46
C GLU A 19 25.73 0.72 15.51
N GLY A 20 26.41 1.01 16.64
CA GLY A 20 26.60 0.10 17.75
C GLY A 20 25.34 -0.28 18.53
N GLU A 21 24.31 0.58 18.57
CA GLU A 21 23.04 0.30 19.22
C GLU A 21 22.18 -0.65 18.40
N PHE A 22 22.24 -0.55 17.06
CA PHE A 22 21.64 -1.54 16.17
C PHE A 22 22.26 -2.93 16.32
N ALA A 23 23.57 -3.02 16.57
CA ALA A 23 24.25 -4.28 16.83
C ALA A 23 23.77 -4.96 18.12
N GLN A 24 23.44 -4.17 19.16
CA GLN A 24 22.86 -4.71 20.41
C GLN A 24 21.44 -5.22 20.23
N LEU A 25 20.61 -4.56 19.39
CA LEU A 25 19.27 -5.03 19.05
C LEU A 25 19.30 -6.33 18.22
N ARG A 26 20.41 -6.58 17.50
CA ARG A 26 20.65 -7.82 16.73
C ARG A 26 21.19 -8.98 17.58
N SER A 27 21.58 -8.75 18.82
CA SER A 27 22.15 -9.80 19.70
C SER A 27 21.10 -10.71 20.34
N GLY A 28 19.80 -10.54 20.04
CA GLY A 28 18.75 -11.49 20.36
C GLY A 28 18.93 -12.82 19.61
N GLU A 29 18.22 -13.87 20.04
CA GLU A 29 18.23 -15.15 19.32
C GLU A 29 17.93 -14.94 17.83
N PRO A 30 18.69 -15.62 16.94
CA PRO A 30 18.47 -15.46 15.51
C PRO A 30 17.02 -15.85 15.17
N LEU A 31 16.31 -14.93 14.52
CA LEU A 31 14.96 -15.19 14.02
C LEU A 31 15.01 -16.40 13.09
N THR A 32 14.32 -17.47 13.46
CA THR A 32 14.17 -18.66 12.64
C THR A 32 12.99 -18.48 11.70
N GLY A 33 13.23 -18.49 10.39
CA GLY A 33 12.17 -18.35 9.39
C GLY A 33 12.63 -17.54 8.16
N ARG A 34 11.70 -17.39 7.22
CA ARG A 34 11.88 -16.58 6.02
C ARG A 34 11.02 -15.33 6.14
N PHE A 35 11.63 -14.18 5.98
CA PHE A 35 10.94 -12.89 5.93
C PHE A 35 10.86 -12.41 4.49
N HIS A 36 9.66 -11.98 4.08
CA HIS A 36 9.44 -11.28 2.83
C HIS A 36 9.17 -9.82 3.17
N VAL A 37 9.99 -8.92 2.65
CA VAL A 37 9.87 -7.47 2.87
C VAL A 37 9.45 -6.83 1.57
N LEU A 38 8.32 -6.11 1.61
CA LEU A 38 7.77 -5.37 0.48
C LEU A 38 7.78 -3.89 0.82
N GLY A 39 8.34 -3.06 -0.05
CA GLY A 39 8.22 -1.62 0.04
C GLY A 39 6.77 -1.19 -0.22
N HIS A 40 6.27 -0.22 0.54
CA HIS A 40 4.92 0.34 0.37
C HIS A 40 4.91 1.82 0.74
N ALA A 41 4.02 2.58 0.14
CA ALA A 41 3.70 3.94 0.53
C ALA A 41 2.18 4.11 0.60
N HIS A 42 1.67 4.56 1.74
CA HIS A 42 0.29 4.98 1.88
C HIS A 42 0.14 6.42 1.44
N LEU A 43 -0.82 6.72 0.56
CA LEU A 43 -1.10 8.06 0.06
C LEU A 43 -2.61 8.34 0.19
N ASP A 44 -2.95 9.27 1.07
CA ASP A 44 -4.31 9.81 1.15
C ASP A 44 -4.67 10.55 -0.13
N LEU A 45 -5.82 10.24 -0.71
CA LEU A 45 -6.32 10.90 -1.93
C LEU A 45 -6.96 12.27 -1.65
N ALA A 46 -6.78 12.85 -0.61
CA ALA A 46 -6.98 14.15 -0.02
C ALA A 46 -7.12 13.95 1.49
N TRP A 47 -6.60 14.85 2.25
CA TRP A 47 -6.74 14.85 3.71
C TRP A 47 -6.70 16.29 4.22
N LEU A 48 -5.62 16.73 4.89
CA LEU A 48 -5.38 18.15 5.22
C LEU A 48 -4.78 18.93 4.03
N TRP A 49 -4.81 18.33 2.86
CA TRP A 49 -4.36 18.91 1.59
C TRP A 49 -5.34 18.61 0.46
N PRO A 50 -5.34 19.42 -0.61
CA PRO A 50 -6.19 19.19 -1.76
C PRO A 50 -5.72 17.99 -2.59
N VAL A 51 -6.62 17.41 -3.38
CA VAL A 51 -6.33 16.28 -4.29
C VAL A 51 -5.15 16.56 -5.23
N ALA A 52 -4.95 17.82 -5.63
CA ALA A 52 -3.83 18.21 -6.48
C ALA A 52 -2.47 17.89 -5.87
N ASP A 53 -2.32 18.02 -4.55
CA ASP A 53 -1.07 17.70 -3.84
C ASP A 53 -0.86 16.18 -3.78
N THR A 54 -1.93 15.40 -3.68
CA THR A 54 -1.86 13.94 -3.77
C THR A 54 -1.33 13.49 -5.13
N TRP A 55 -1.77 14.11 -6.23
CA TRP A 55 -1.26 13.78 -7.56
C TRP A 55 0.25 14.01 -7.68
N GLN A 56 0.74 15.11 -7.13
CA GLN A 56 2.18 15.40 -7.08
C GLN A 56 2.93 14.41 -6.18
N ALA A 57 2.36 14.07 -5.02
CA ALA A 57 2.94 13.07 -4.14
C ALA A 57 3.01 11.69 -4.81
N ALA A 58 1.94 11.28 -5.51
CA ALA A 58 1.90 10.03 -6.27
C ALA A 58 2.98 9.99 -7.36
N GLU A 59 3.10 11.06 -8.17
CA GLU A 59 4.14 11.14 -9.20
C GLU A 59 5.54 10.97 -8.60
N ARG A 60 5.86 11.66 -7.49
CA ARG A 60 7.15 11.52 -6.80
C ARG A 60 7.36 10.11 -6.23
N THR A 61 6.35 9.56 -5.59
CA THR A 61 6.42 8.23 -4.97
C THR A 61 6.67 7.15 -6.01
N PHE A 62 5.89 7.14 -7.10
CA PHE A 62 6.07 6.14 -8.16
C PHE A 62 7.39 6.31 -8.91
N THR A 63 7.82 7.54 -9.16
CA THR A 63 9.13 7.80 -9.76
C THR A 63 10.24 7.25 -8.88
N SER A 64 10.25 7.61 -7.59
CA SER A 64 11.28 7.15 -6.66
C SER A 64 11.28 5.62 -6.48
N ALA A 65 10.09 5.00 -6.37
CA ALA A 65 9.99 3.56 -6.25
C ALA A 65 10.54 2.84 -7.48
N LEU A 66 10.21 3.33 -8.68
CA LEU A 66 10.71 2.74 -9.94
C LEU A 66 12.20 2.98 -10.14
N ASP A 67 12.75 4.14 -9.75
CA ASP A 67 14.19 4.41 -9.77
C ASP A 67 14.94 3.44 -8.86
N LEU A 68 14.39 3.16 -7.68
CA LEU A 68 14.98 2.19 -6.74
C LEU A 68 14.86 0.75 -7.24
N ILE A 69 13.72 0.36 -7.82
CA ILE A 69 13.52 -0.96 -8.44
C ILE A 69 14.53 -1.20 -9.57
N GLU A 70 14.80 -0.19 -10.38
CA GLU A 70 15.77 -0.30 -11.48
C GLU A 70 17.22 -0.38 -10.97
N ARG A 71 17.48 0.21 -9.81
CA ARG A 71 18.82 0.23 -9.19
C ARG A 71 19.13 -1.02 -8.36
N PHE A 72 18.12 -1.58 -7.67
CA PHE A 72 18.29 -2.69 -6.73
C PHE A 72 17.44 -3.89 -7.16
N GLU A 73 18.09 -4.98 -7.57
CA GLU A 73 17.41 -6.16 -8.13
C GLU A 73 16.49 -6.87 -7.13
N GLU A 74 16.81 -6.84 -5.84
CA GLU A 74 16.04 -7.49 -4.79
C GLU A 74 14.85 -6.64 -4.29
N LEU A 75 14.75 -5.38 -4.70
CA LEU A 75 13.67 -4.51 -4.24
C LEU A 75 12.35 -4.84 -4.93
N HIS A 76 11.34 -5.10 -4.14
CA HIS A 76 9.94 -5.20 -4.56
C HIS A 76 9.13 -4.08 -3.90
N PHE A 77 8.21 -3.52 -4.63
CA PHE A 77 7.34 -2.45 -4.14
C PHE A 77 5.89 -2.74 -4.50
N GLY A 78 4.98 -2.56 -3.54
CA GLY A 78 3.55 -2.67 -3.75
C GLY A 78 2.85 -1.36 -3.42
N HIS A 79 1.80 -1.06 -4.15
CA HIS A 79 0.98 0.12 -3.88
C HIS A 79 -0.48 -0.16 -4.21
N SER A 80 -1.38 0.35 -3.38
CA SER A 80 -2.83 0.28 -3.57
C SER A 80 -3.37 1.49 -4.35
N THR A 81 -4.69 1.65 -4.38
CA THR A 81 -5.40 2.83 -4.90
C THR A 81 -5.37 2.97 -6.42
N PRO A 82 -6.23 2.20 -7.14
CA PRO A 82 -6.37 2.27 -8.60
C PRO A 82 -6.60 3.68 -9.17
N ALA A 83 -7.23 4.58 -8.41
CA ALA A 83 -7.41 5.98 -8.82
C ALA A 83 -6.09 6.70 -9.12
N LEU A 84 -5.02 6.39 -8.37
CA LEU A 84 -3.70 6.98 -8.60
C LEU A 84 -3.08 6.46 -9.90
N TYR A 85 -3.23 5.17 -10.18
CA TYR A 85 -2.78 4.58 -11.45
C TYR A 85 -3.54 5.13 -12.65
N ALA A 86 -4.86 5.32 -12.52
CA ALA A 86 -5.67 5.91 -13.58
C ALA A 86 -5.24 7.36 -13.89
N TRP A 87 -4.93 8.12 -12.83
CA TRP A 87 -4.39 9.46 -13.01
C TRP A 87 -3.02 9.44 -13.71
N LEU A 88 -2.12 8.53 -13.32
CA LEU A 88 -0.82 8.37 -14.00
C LEU A 88 -1.00 7.98 -15.47
N GLN A 89 -1.89 7.04 -15.75
CA GLN A 89 -2.19 6.62 -17.13
C GLN A 89 -2.61 7.80 -18.00
N GLN A 90 -3.45 8.67 -17.47
CA GLN A 90 -3.99 9.82 -18.22
C GLN A 90 -2.99 10.99 -18.32
N HIS A 91 -2.27 11.30 -17.24
CA HIS A 91 -1.48 12.53 -17.12
C HIS A 91 0.02 12.33 -17.16
N ARG A 92 0.50 11.12 -16.95
CA ARG A 92 1.92 10.75 -16.95
C ARG A 92 2.14 9.39 -17.66
N PRO A 93 1.73 9.29 -18.94
CA PRO A 93 1.72 8.00 -19.66
C PRO A 93 3.10 7.32 -19.71
N ALA A 94 4.19 8.09 -19.79
CA ALA A 94 5.53 7.54 -19.79
C ALA A 94 5.88 6.89 -18.44
N LEU A 95 5.49 7.49 -17.31
CA LEU A 95 5.68 6.93 -15.99
C LEU A 95 4.78 5.69 -15.79
N PHE A 96 3.54 5.74 -16.27
CA PHE A 96 2.63 4.59 -16.22
C PHE A 96 3.16 3.40 -17.04
N ALA A 97 3.69 3.64 -18.24
CA ALA A 97 4.33 2.58 -19.04
C ALA A 97 5.57 1.98 -18.36
N ARG A 98 6.34 2.80 -17.63
CA ARG A 98 7.46 2.34 -16.82
C ARG A 98 6.99 1.43 -15.68
N LEU A 99 5.90 1.83 -14.99
CA LEU A 99 5.26 1.04 -13.95
C LEU A 99 4.77 -0.31 -14.50
N GLN A 100 4.09 -0.34 -15.66
CA GLN A 100 3.65 -1.58 -16.28
C GLN A 100 4.81 -2.54 -16.58
N ARG A 101 5.97 -2.03 -17.01
CA ARG A 101 7.17 -2.87 -17.19
C ARG A 101 7.67 -3.47 -15.87
N ALA A 102 7.66 -2.70 -14.78
CA ALA A 102 8.04 -3.20 -13.47
C ALA A 102 7.04 -4.26 -12.94
N VAL A 103 5.75 -4.10 -13.24
CA VAL A 103 4.71 -5.10 -12.94
C VAL A 103 4.98 -6.39 -13.72
N ALA A 104 5.17 -6.30 -15.03
CA ALA A 104 5.45 -7.45 -15.88
C ALA A 104 6.75 -8.20 -15.47
N ALA A 105 7.73 -7.47 -14.91
CA ALA A 105 8.95 -8.04 -14.35
C ALA A 105 8.76 -8.64 -12.93
N GLY A 106 7.56 -8.57 -12.35
CA GLY A 106 7.27 -9.06 -11.00
C GLY A 106 7.93 -8.24 -9.87
N ARG A 107 8.33 -7.01 -10.17
CA ARG A 107 9.06 -6.15 -9.23
C ARG A 107 8.18 -5.06 -8.61
N PHE A 108 7.05 -4.80 -9.19
CA PHE A 108 6.02 -3.91 -8.68
C PHE A 108 4.69 -4.64 -8.63
N GLU A 109 4.01 -4.61 -7.47
CA GLU A 109 2.71 -5.21 -7.28
C GLU A 109 1.64 -4.11 -7.15
N PRO A 110 0.77 -3.94 -8.15
CA PRO A 110 -0.41 -3.10 -8.00
C PRO A 110 -1.41 -3.83 -7.11
N ILE A 111 -1.29 -3.61 -5.80
CA ILE A 111 -2.23 -4.13 -4.82
C ILE A 111 -3.58 -3.49 -5.09
N ASN A 112 -4.60 -4.29 -5.25
CA ASN A 112 -5.91 -3.80 -5.60
C ASN A 112 -6.92 -3.87 -4.44
N GLY A 113 -8.18 -3.72 -4.78
CA GLY A 113 -9.31 -3.65 -3.88
C GLY A 113 -10.26 -2.57 -4.34
N PRO A 114 -10.67 -1.64 -3.46
CA PRO A 114 -11.50 -0.51 -3.84
C PRO A 114 -10.75 0.50 -4.72
N TRP A 115 -11.49 1.32 -5.43
CA TRP A 115 -10.99 2.42 -6.27
C TRP A 115 -10.10 3.40 -5.50
N VAL A 116 -10.56 3.77 -4.30
CA VAL A 116 -9.80 4.54 -3.31
C VAL A 116 -9.94 3.88 -1.95
N GLU A 117 -9.01 4.14 -1.04
CA GLU A 117 -9.17 3.80 0.38
C GLU A 117 -10.17 4.77 1.01
N SER A 118 -11.45 4.42 0.96
CA SER A 118 -12.55 5.23 1.45
C SER A 118 -12.88 4.93 2.90
N ASP A 119 -13.65 5.83 3.54
CA ASP A 119 -14.33 5.48 4.76
C ASP A 119 -15.27 4.29 4.51
N CYS A 120 -15.05 3.20 5.24
CA CYS A 120 -15.79 1.95 5.05
C CYS A 120 -17.01 1.81 5.96
N VAL A 121 -17.30 2.81 6.79
CA VAL A 121 -18.45 2.82 7.72
C VAL A 121 -19.52 3.79 7.27
N LEU A 122 -19.14 5.01 6.90
CA LEU A 122 -20.09 6.10 6.59
C LEU A 122 -20.70 6.00 5.20
N ILE A 123 -20.01 5.39 4.24
CA ILE A 123 -20.53 5.27 2.88
C ILE A 123 -21.58 4.17 2.79
N SER A 124 -22.54 4.33 1.84
CA SER A 124 -23.55 3.31 1.60
C SER A 124 -22.95 2.01 1.07
N SER A 125 -23.63 0.88 1.29
CA SER A 125 -23.21 -0.42 0.75
C SER A 125 -23.13 -0.40 -0.78
N SER A 126 -23.96 0.34 -1.47
CA SER A 126 -23.91 0.51 -2.92
C SER A 126 -22.68 1.31 -3.37
N SER A 127 -22.30 2.35 -2.63
CA SER A 127 -21.06 3.09 -2.88
C SER A 127 -19.84 2.22 -2.63
N LEU A 128 -19.84 1.46 -1.54
CA LEU A 128 -18.77 0.53 -1.23
C LEU A 128 -18.61 -0.54 -2.32
N LEU A 129 -19.74 -1.14 -2.76
CA LEU A 129 -19.71 -2.09 -3.89
C LEU A 129 -19.13 -1.45 -5.16
N ARG A 130 -19.52 -0.22 -5.45
CA ARG A 130 -19.03 0.52 -6.62
C ARG A 130 -17.54 0.79 -6.54
N GLN A 131 -17.00 1.12 -5.36
CA GLN A 131 -15.56 1.27 -5.13
C GLN A 131 -14.80 0.00 -5.54
N PHE A 132 -15.24 -1.16 -5.07
CA PHE A 132 -14.61 -2.43 -5.42
C PHE A 132 -14.76 -2.77 -6.90
N GLN A 133 -15.95 -2.59 -7.48
CA GLN A 133 -16.17 -2.84 -8.91
C GLN A 133 -15.23 -2.01 -9.78
N LEU A 134 -15.12 -0.71 -9.52
CA LEU A 134 -14.25 0.19 -10.30
C LEU A 134 -12.77 -0.18 -10.12
N GLY A 135 -12.34 -0.45 -8.89
CA GLY A 135 -10.96 -0.84 -8.62
C GLY A 135 -10.58 -2.14 -9.33
N GLN A 136 -11.43 -3.17 -9.24
CA GLN A 136 -11.21 -4.45 -9.89
C GLN A 136 -11.23 -4.36 -11.42
N GLN A 137 -12.18 -3.62 -11.99
CA GLN A 137 -12.29 -3.41 -13.44
C GLN A 137 -11.06 -2.70 -14.00
N PHE A 138 -10.60 -1.64 -13.34
CA PHE A 138 -9.41 -0.90 -13.76
C PHE A 138 -8.16 -1.79 -13.69
N SER A 139 -7.97 -2.49 -12.58
CA SER A 139 -6.80 -3.34 -12.36
C SER A 139 -6.76 -4.50 -13.38
N ALA A 140 -7.88 -5.15 -13.64
CA ALA A 140 -7.96 -6.21 -14.65
C ALA A 140 -7.67 -5.69 -16.07
N ALA A 141 -8.08 -4.47 -16.39
CA ALA A 141 -7.81 -3.86 -17.70
C ALA A 141 -6.36 -3.39 -17.87
N SER A 142 -5.75 -2.89 -16.79
CA SER A 142 -4.42 -2.27 -16.83
C SER A 142 -3.26 -3.24 -16.55
N PHE A 143 -3.54 -4.33 -15.83
CA PHE A 143 -2.59 -5.35 -15.41
C PHE A 143 -3.21 -6.77 -15.57
N PRO A 144 -3.51 -7.18 -16.82
CA PRO A 144 -4.26 -8.41 -17.09
C PRO A 144 -3.49 -9.69 -16.74
N GLU A 145 -2.18 -9.61 -16.55
CA GLU A 145 -1.31 -10.73 -16.17
C GLU A 145 -1.42 -11.11 -14.69
N LEU A 146 -2.06 -10.26 -13.86
CA LEU A 146 -2.15 -10.46 -12.41
C LEU A 146 -3.55 -10.91 -11.98
N GLU A 147 -3.59 -11.72 -10.94
CA GLU A 147 -4.82 -12.00 -10.20
C GLU A 147 -5.09 -10.90 -9.16
N HIS A 148 -6.30 -10.38 -9.15
CA HIS A 148 -6.71 -9.25 -8.32
C HIS A 148 -7.67 -9.71 -7.21
N TYR A 149 -7.14 -10.32 -6.17
CA TYR A 149 -7.92 -10.94 -5.09
C TYR A 149 -7.67 -10.36 -3.68
N LEU A 150 -6.79 -9.39 -3.54
CA LEU A 150 -6.46 -8.76 -2.26
C LEU A 150 -7.09 -7.38 -2.15
N ALA A 151 -7.78 -7.10 -1.05
CA ALA A 151 -8.15 -5.75 -0.64
C ALA A 151 -7.17 -5.25 0.43
N TRP A 152 -6.55 -4.13 0.16
CA TRP A 152 -5.57 -3.49 1.02
C TRP A 152 -6.12 -2.16 1.53
N LEU A 153 -6.47 -2.11 2.82
CA LEU A 153 -7.07 -0.97 3.50
C LEU A 153 -6.35 -0.73 4.84
N PRO A 154 -5.09 -0.32 4.80
CA PRO A 154 -4.27 -0.20 6.00
C PRO A 154 -4.76 0.91 6.93
N ASP A 155 -5.33 2.00 6.40
CA ASP A 155 -5.60 3.20 7.18
C ASP A 155 -7.09 3.54 7.35
N SER A 156 -8.02 2.69 6.95
CA SER A 156 -9.45 2.87 7.22
C SER A 156 -9.77 2.61 8.70
N PHE A 157 -10.41 3.58 9.36
CA PHE A 157 -10.67 3.58 10.81
C PHE A 157 -12.00 2.93 11.17
N GLY A 158 -12.27 1.77 10.65
CA GLY A 158 -13.46 0.97 10.90
C GLY A 158 -14.03 0.37 9.63
N PHE A 159 -14.80 -0.69 9.79
CA PHE A 159 -15.32 -1.48 8.68
C PHE A 159 -16.77 -1.87 8.96
N ALA A 160 -17.67 -1.58 8.01
CA ALA A 160 -19.04 -2.03 8.09
C ALA A 160 -19.14 -3.56 8.03
N SER A 161 -20.09 -4.14 8.74
CA SER A 161 -20.31 -5.60 8.77
C SER A 161 -20.60 -6.21 7.38
N GLY A 162 -21.08 -5.41 6.44
CA GLY A 162 -21.30 -5.81 5.04
C GLY A 162 -20.05 -5.88 4.16
N LEU A 163 -18.92 -5.30 4.59
CA LEU A 163 -17.69 -5.25 3.79
C LEU A 163 -17.22 -6.62 3.29
N PRO A 164 -17.20 -7.69 4.10
CA PRO A 164 -16.76 -9.01 3.60
C PRO A 164 -17.63 -9.54 2.45
N ALA A 165 -18.93 -9.33 2.52
CA ALA A 165 -19.87 -9.77 1.46
C ALA A 165 -19.64 -8.97 0.17
N VAL A 166 -19.47 -7.66 0.28
CA VAL A 166 -19.16 -6.76 -0.85
C VAL A 166 -17.84 -7.15 -1.51
N ALA A 167 -16.78 -7.25 -0.72
CA ALA A 167 -15.46 -7.63 -1.21
C ALA A 167 -15.48 -9.01 -1.91
N ARG A 168 -16.10 -9.99 -1.29
CA ARG A 168 -16.25 -11.35 -1.85
C ARG A 168 -17.00 -11.35 -3.18
N SER A 169 -18.07 -10.55 -3.30
CA SER A 169 -18.87 -10.47 -4.53
C SER A 169 -18.11 -9.90 -5.72
N THR A 170 -16.98 -9.23 -5.47
CA THR A 170 -16.11 -8.64 -6.50
C THR A 170 -14.81 -9.42 -6.73
N GLY A 171 -14.71 -10.65 -6.23
CA GLY A 171 -13.56 -11.53 -6.43
C GLY A 171 -12.46 -11.43 -5.36
N VAL A 172 -12.60 -10.55 -4.39
CA VAL A 172 -11.63 -10.43 -3.29
C VAL A 172 -11.68 -11.68 -2.41
N ARG A 173 -10.52 -12.22 -2.08
CA ARG A 173 -10.34 -13.41 -1.23
C ARG A 173 -9.61 -13.09 0.07
N TRP A 174 -8.73 -12.08 0.03
CA TRP A 174 -7.88 -11.68 1.13
C TRP A 174 -8.09 -10.21 1.47
N PHE A 175 -7.99 -9.91 2.74
CA PHE A 175 -8.15 -8.56 3.26
C PHE A 175 -7.01 -8.25 4.20
N CYS A 176 -6.37 -7.09 4.01
CA CYS A 176 -5.28 -6.64 4.85
C CYS A 176 -5.58 -5.26 5.42
N THR A 177 -5.45 -5.13 6.72
CA THR A 177 -5.49 -3.88 7.47
C THR A 177 -4.67 -4.01 8.75
N HIS A 178 -4.21 -2.90 9.32
CA HIS A 178 -3.61 -2.89 10.67
C HIS A 178 -4.50 -2.19 11.71
N LYS A 179 -5.60 -1.56 11.28
CA LYS A 179 -6.44 -0.75 12.17
C LYS A 179 -7.30 -1.56 13.13
N MET A 180 -7.57 -2.82 12.84
CA MET A 180 -8.35 -3.67 13.75
C MET A 180 -7.63 -4.02 15.06
N ALA A 181 -6.31 -3.90 15.10
CA ALA A 181 -5.50 -4.14 16.29
C ALA A 181 -5.12 -2.86 17.07
N TRP A 182 -5.57 -1.71 16.61
CA TRP A 182 -5.12 -0.41 17.13
C TRP A 182 -5.70 -0.04 18.49
N ASN A 183 -6.84 -0.62 18.86
CA ASN A 183 -7.55 -0.35 20.12
C ASN A 183 -7.55 -1.58 21.05
N ALA A 184 -6.63 -2.50 20.85
CA ALA A 184 -6.48 -3.68 21.70
C ALA A 184 -5.53 -3.43 22.88
#